data_b1cc0516e0a63401e05fb21896e41761
#
_entry.id   b1cc0516e0a63401e05fb21896e41761
#
_cell.length_a   1.000
_cell.length_b   1.000
_cell.length_c   1.000
_cell.angle_alpha   90.00
_cell.angle_beta   90.00
_cell.angle_gamma   90.00
#
_symmetry.space_group_name_H-M   'P 1'
#
loop_
_entity.id
_entity.type
_entity.pdbx_description
1 polymer ?
#
loop_
_entity_poly.entity_id
_entity_poly.type
_entity_poly.pdbx_seq_one_letter_code
_entity_poly.pdbx_strand_id
1 'polypeptide(L)'
;MKTSYSVRKMKRFRFYIFALTVFFITGAWTIYQTNHPTIYVIGDSTVKNGQGKGDGGLWGWGKFLPDYFDTARIIVENDAMGGTSSRTFQTKGLWNKVLAKIKPGDFVIMQFGHNDGGPLADSARARGTIKGIGSESQEIYNPILKKQEVVYTYGYYIRKFIAHTREKGATPIICSPIPRNDWRNGKIIADSSSYTVWAGQVAKAESVMFINLNEIIVKHYTELGEEKVRTTLFTNKDHTHTTEAGAKLNAACVIEGIKALKDCPLNKYLLPAAGEIGKK
;
A
#
# COMPACT_ATOMS: atom_id res chain seq x y z
N MET A 1 -26.88 -11.37 -73.25
CA MET A 1 -27.11 -11.99 -71.95
C MET A 1 -25.83 -12.24 -71.15
N LYS A 2 -24.60 -11.79 -71.53
CA LYS A 2 -23.31 -12.03 -70.82
C LYS A 2 -22.82 -10.88 -69.94
N THR A 3 -23.38 -9.65 -70.11
CA THR A 3 -22.92 -8.44 -69.37
C THR A 3 -23.48 -8.29 -67.95
N SER A 4 -24.67 -8.88 -67.68
CA SER A 4 -25.32 -8.80 -66.37
C SER A 4 -24.60 -9.61 -65.25
N TYR A 5 -23.97 -10.73 -65.63
CA TYR A 5 -23.34 -11.66 -64.68
C TYR A 5 -22.00 -11.12 -64.17
N SER A 6 -21.24 -10.40 -64.98
CA SER A 6 -19.93 -9.81 -64.60
C SER A 6 -20.08 -8.66 -63.62
N VAL A 7 -21.06 -7.79 -63.76
CA VAL A 7 -21.33 -6.63 -62.92
C VAL A 7 -21.80 -7.08 -61.54
N ARG A 8 -22.55 -8.17 -61.41
CA ARG A 8 -23.01 -8.72 -60.11
C ARG A 8 -21.90 -9.37 -59.30
N LYS A 9 -20.93 -10.03 -60.00
CA LYS A 9 -19.76 -10.62 -59.37
C LYS A 9 -18.77 -9.57 -58.82
N MET A 10 -18.58 -8.46 -59.59
CA MET A 10 -17.73 -7.33 -59.18
C MET A 10 -18.32 -6.54 -58.01
N LYS A 11 -19.65 -6.36 -57.93
CA LYS A 11 -20.32 -5.71 -56.80
C LYS A 11 -20.19 -6.55 -55.51
N ARG A 12 -20.33 -7.88 -55.58
CA ARG A 12 -20.14 -8.78 -54.45
C ARG A 12 -18.67 -8.81 -53.98
N PHE A 13 -17.71 -8.83 -54.89
CA PHE A 13 -16.28 -8.79 -54.51
C PHE A 13 -15.88 -7.47 -53.83
N ARG A 14 -16.40 -6.32 -54.33
CA ARG A 14 -16.17 -5.02 -53.65
C ARG A 14 -16.83 -4.93 -52.29
N PHE A 15 -17.98 -5.57 -52.08
CA PHE A 15 -18.63 -5.61 -50.77
C PHE A 15 -17.82 -6.44 -49.74
N TYR A 16 -17.23 -7.56 -50.15
CA TYR A 16 -16.39 -8.35 -49.28
C TYR A 16 -15.07 -7.66 -48.93
N ILE A 17 -14.46 -6.94 -49.84
CA ILE A 17 -13.26 -6.14 -49.56
C ILE A 17 -13.59 -5.01 -48.58
N PHE A 18 -14.72 -4.34 -48.75
CA PHE A 18 -15.16 -3.28 -47.81
C PHE A 18 -15.50 -3.85 -46.43
N ALA A 19 -16.16 -5.00 -46.34
CA ALA A 19 -16.45 -5.67 -45.08
C ALA A 19 -15.17 -6.16 -44.37
N LEU A 20 -14.18 -6.66 -45.10
CA LEU A 20 -12.89 -7.07 -44.54
C LEU A 20 -12.07 -5.88 -44.03
N THR A 21 -12.06 -4.74 -44.74
CA THR A 21 -11.36 -3.52 -44.28
C THR A 21 -12.03 -2.93 -43.03
N VAL A 22 -13.35 -2.92 -42.93
CA VAL A 22 -14.06 -2.46 -41.73
C VAL A 22 -13.78 -3.38 -40.55
N PHE A 23 -13.71 -4.69 -40.76
CA PHE A 23 -13.37 -5.66 -39.69
C PHE A 23 -11.94 -5.49 -39.18
N PHE A 24 -10.96 -5.17 -40.02
CA PHE A 24 -9.58 -4.87 -39.62
C PHE A 24 -9.45 -3.55 -38.88
N ILE A 25 -10.25 -2.53 -39.24
CA ILE A 25 -10.21 -1.22 -38.55
C ILE A 25 -10.87 -1.30 -37.17
N THR A 26 -11.96 -2.05 -37.01
CA THR A 26 -12.59 -2.24 -35.68
C THR A 26 -11.80 -3.17 -34.76
N GLY A 27 -11.06 -4.14 -35.29
CA GLY A 27 -10.18 -5.02 -34.52
C GLY A 27 -8.91 -4.35 -34.00
N ALA A 28 -8.41 -3.32 -34.71
CA ALA A 28 -7.20 -2.60 -34.29
C ALA A 28 -7.43 -1.59 -33.15
N TRP A 29 -8.66 -1.16 -32.90
CA TRP A 29 -8.98 -0.21 -31.81
C TRP A 29 -9.16 -0.86 -30.44
N THR A 30 -9.27 -2.19 -30.38
CA THR A 30 -9.45 -2.92 -29.09
C THR A 30 -8.13 -3.25 -28.37
N ILE A 31 -6.96 -2.90 -28.88
CA ILE A 31 -5.66 -3.36 -28.35
C ILE A 31 -4.90 -2.28 -27.55
N TYR A 32 -5.41 -1.05 -27.43
CA TYR A 32 -4.72 0.00 -26.68
C TYR A 32 -5.45 0.45 -25.42
N GLN A 33 -5.89 -0.49 -24.60
CA GLN A 33 -6.10 -0.18 -23.21
C GLN A 33 -4.74 -0.37 -22.51
N THR A 34 -3.96 0.70 -22.40
CA THR A 34 -2.76 0.72 -21.56
C THR A 34 -3.22 0.51 -20.12
N ASN A 35 -3.28 -0.76 -19.71
CA ASN A 35 -3.50 -1.09 -18.30
C ASN A 35 -2.27 -0.64 -17.53
N HIS A 36 -2.28 0.61 -17.06
CA HIS A 36 -1.26 1.07 -16.13
C HIS A 36 -1.33 0.21 -14.86
N PRO A 37 -0.19 -0.29 -14.36
CA PRO A 37 -0.18 -0.98 -13.09
C PRO A 37 -0.63 -0.05 -11.97
N THR A 38 -1.19 -0.63 -10.93
CA THR A 38 -1.66 0.09 -9.75
C THR A 38 -0.80 -0.26 -8.54
N ILE A 39 -0.43 0.74 -7.76
CA ILE A 39 0.11 0.58 -6.41
C ILE A 39 -1.06 0.67 -5.45
N TYR A 40 -1.43 -0.45 -4.83
CA TYR A 40 -2.36 -0.47 -3.71
C TYR A 40 -1.60 -0.27 -2.42
N VAL A 41 -1.91 0.79 -1.68
CA VAL A 41 -1.30 1.07 -0.38
C VAL A 41 -2.28 0.65 0.70
N ILE A 42 -1.90 -0.29 1.55
CA ILE A 42 -2.71 -0.78 2.66
C ILE A 42 -2.02 -0.53 4.00
N GLY A 43 -2.82 -0.29 5.03
CA GLY A 43 -2.29 0.02 6.36
C GLY A 43 -3.34 0.59 7.30
N ASP A 44 -2.85 1.22 8.35
CA ASP A 44 -3.66 1.83 9.41
C ASP A 44 -3.81 3.36 9.26
N SER A 45 -4.07 4.06 10.38
CA SER A 45 -4.24 5.52 10.41
C SER A 45 -2.97 6.32 10.13
N THR A 46 -1.80 5.71 10.22
CA THR A 46 -0.52 6.38 9.91
C THR A 46 -0.25 6.40 8.40
N VAL A 47 -0.98 5.57 7.65
CA VAL A 47 -0.99 5.51 6.19
C VAL A 47 -2.18 6.26 5.60
N LYS A 48 -3.36 6.15 6.26
CA LYS A 48 -4.61 6.84 5.92
C LYS A 48 -4.72 8.16 6.66
N ASN A 49 -4.94 9.26 5.96
CA ASN A 49 -5.30 10.52 6.61
C ASN A 49 -6.72 10.50 7.20
N GLY A 50 -6.95 11.32 8.23
CA GLY A 50 -8.22 11.41 8.94
C GLY A 50 -9.38 11.66 7.98
N GLN A 51 -10.41 10.81 8.03
CA GLN A 51 -11.56 10.78 7.11
C GLN A 51 -11.22 10.88 5.61
N GLY A 52 -9.98 10.61 5.24
CA GLY A 52 -9.47 10.78 3.88
C GLY A 52 -9.10 12.21 3.50
N LYS A 53 -9.29 13.19 4.39
CA LYS A 53 -9.11 14.63 4.13
C LYS A 53 -8.18 15.34 5.11
N GLY A 54 -7.58 14.63 6.08
CA GLY A 54 -6.78 15.20 7.15
C GLY A 54 -7.62 15.79 8.30
N ASP A 55 -8.83 15.29 8.50
CA ASP A 55 -9.71 15.74 9.57
C ASP A 55 -9.01 15.61 10.93
N GLY A 56 -9.22 16.62 11.77
CA GLY A 56 -8.55 16.72 13.05
C GLY A 56 -7.05 17.00 12.98
N GLY A 57 -6.52 17.36 11.80
CA GLY A 57 -5.09 17.56 11.57
C GLY A 57 -4.30 16.26 11.49
N LEU A 58 -4.98 15.12 11.26
CA LEU A 58 -4.35 13.80 11.21
C LEU A 58 -4.10 13.39 9.76
N TRP A 59 -2.83 13.21 9.40
CA TRP A 59 -2.41 12.87 8.05
C TRP A 59 -1.59 11.59 8.01
N GLY A 60 -1.86 10.76 7.02
CA GLY A 60 -1.09 9.55 6.74
C GLY A 60 -0.26 9.70 5.47
N TRP A 61 0.93 9.09 5.45
CA TRP A 61 1.89 9.23 4.35
C TRP A 61 1.38 8.72 3.00
N GLY A 62 0.47 7.75 2.99
CA GLY A 62 -0.08 7.20 1.74
C GLY A 62 -0.86 8.23 0.91
N LYS A 63 -1.29 9.36 1.50
CA LYS A 63 -1.93 10.47 0.77
C LYS A 63 -0.98 11.16 -0.20
N PHE A 64 0.29 11.27 0.17
CA PHE A 64 1.29 12.03 -0.59
C PHE A 64 2.16 11.16 -1.50
N LEU A 65 1.95 9.85 -1.47
CA LEU A 65 2.71 8.92 -2.32
C LEU A 65 2.52 9.18 -3.83
N PRO A 66 1.30 9.50 -4.33
CA PRO A 66 1.10 9.83 -5.75
C PRO A 66 1.98 10.97 -6.26
N ASP A 67 2.34 11.94 -5.40
CA ASP A 67 3.12 13.12 -5.78
C ASP A 67 4.53 12.80 -6.27
N TYR A 68 5.00 11.57 -6.04
CA TYR A 68 6.33 11.10 -6.41
C TYR A 68 6.36 10.19 -7.65
N PHE A 69 5.19 9.83 -8.18
CA PHE A 69 5.08 8.92 -9.31
C PHE A 69 4.57 9.60 -10.57
N ASP A 70 5.01 9.13 -11.72
CA ASP A 70 4.43 9.49 -13.02
C ASP A 70 3.03 8.87 -13.15
N THR A 71 2.01 9.62 -12.74
CA THR A 71 0.61 9.18 -12.74
C THR A 71 0.02 8.95 -14.15
N ALA A 72 0.75 9.36 -15.21
CA ALA A 72 0.41 8.97 -16.57
C ALA A 72 0.83 7.54 -16.91
N ARG A 73 1.64 6.87 -16.04
CA ARG A 73 2.18 5.53 -16.28
C ARG A 73 1.87 4.53 -15.18
N ILE A 74 1.47 5.00 -13.99
CA ILE A 74 1.12 4.15 -12.85
C ILE A 74 0.04 4.83 -12.01
N ILE A 75 -0.89 4.05 -11.47
CA ILE A 75 -1.93 4.54 -10.57
C ILE A 75 -1.48 4.28 -9.13
N VAL A 76 -1.76 5.22 -8.21
CA VAL A 76 -1.53 5.02 -6.77
C VAL A 76 -2.86 5.13 -6.04
N GLU A 77 -3.29 4.04 -5.41
CA GLU A 77 -4.55 3.94 -4.67
C GLU A 77 -4.29 3.66 -3.19
N ASN A 78 -4.72 4.57 -2.31
CA ASN A 78 -4.57 4.40 -0.87
C ASN A 78 -5.84 3.80 -0.26
N ASP A 79 -5.83 2.49 -0.06
CA ASP A 79 -6.89 1.70 0.57
C ASP A 79 -6.72 1.50 2.09
N ALA A 80 -5.71 2.13 2.70
CA ALA A 80 -5.50 2.05 4.14
C ALA A 80 -6.74 2.49 4.93
N MET A 81 -6.93 1.93 6.13
CA MET A 81 -8.07 2.23 6.99
C MET A 81 -7.64 2.51 8.42
N GLY A 82 -7.99 3.70 8.91
CA GLY A 82 -7.68 4.11 10.28
C GLY A 82 -8.21 3.12 11.33
N GLY A 83 -7.40 2.88 12.37
CA GLY A 83 -7.74 2.01 13.49
C GLY A 83 -7.68 0.51 13.22
N THR A 84 -7.30 0.08 12.01
CA THR A 84 -7.13 -1.35 11.70
C THR A 84 -5.73 -1.86 12.07
N SER A 85 -5.67 -3.13 12.44
CA SER A 85 -4.46 -3.95 12.52
C SER A 85 -4.34 -4.83 11.28
N SER A 86 -3.24 -5.56 11.13
CA SER A 86 -3.06 -6.57 10.08
C SER A 86 -4.20 -7.62 10.11
N ARG A 87 -4.65 -8.03 11.30
CA ARG A 87 -5.81 -8.90 11.51
C ARG A 87 -7.11 -8.24 11.06
N THR A 88 -7.44 -7.06 11.63
CA THR A 88 -8.76 -6.47 11.41
C THR A 88 -8.94 -5.89 10.01
N PHE A 89 -7.88 -5.58 9.30
CA PHE A 89 -7.95 -5.25 7.87
C PHE A 89 -8.46 -6.44 7.04
N GLN A 90 -8.12 -7.67 7.44
CA GLN A 90 -8.63 -8.89 6.81
C GLN A 90 -10.04 -9.24 7.30
N THR A 91 -10.24 -9.32 8.63
CA THR A 91 -11.50 -9.83 9.21
C THR A 91 -12.71 -8.92 8.98
N LYS A 92 -12.48 -7.62 8.71
CA LYS A 92 -13.51 -6.66 8.27
C LYS A 92 -13.76 -6.69 6.76
N GLY A 93 -13.13 -7.58 6.01
CA GLY A 93 -13.30 -7.72 4.57
C GLY A 93 -12.67 -6.60 3.74
N LEU A 94 -11.85 -5.71 4.34
CA LEU A 94 -11.17 -4.62 3.61
C LEU A 94 -10.17 -5.20 2.62
N TRP A 95 -9.40 -6.19 3.06
CA TRP A 95 -8.45 -6.88 2.16
C TRP A 95 -9.14 -7.54 0.96
N ASN A 96 -10.30 -8.17 1.15
CA ASN A 96 -11.03 -8.79 0.05
C ASN A 96 -11.45 -7.77 -1.02
N LYS A 97 -11.79 -6.54 -0.60
CA LYS A 97 -12.10 -5.45 -1.55
C LYS A 97 -10.89 -5.04 -2.36
N VAL A 98 -9.72 -4.93 -1.75
CA VAL A 98 -8.46 -4.64 -2.45
C VAL A 98 -8.08 -5.78 -3.37
N LEU A 99 -8.11 -7.02 -2.86
CA LEU A 99 -7.74 -8.24 -3.59
C LEU A 99 -8.59 -8.46 -4.87
N ALA A 100 -9.85 -8.03 -4.84
CA ALA A 100 -10.73 -8.10 -6.01
C ALA A 100 -10.30 -7.16 -7.16
N LYS A 101 -9.54 -6.09 -6.86
CA LYS A 101 -9.06 -5.11 -7.84
C LYS A 101 -7.71 -5.49 -8.44
N ILE A 102 -6.88 -6.21 -7.68
CA ILE A 102 -5.49 -6.53 -8.03
C ILE A 102 -5.42 -7.38 -9.30
N LYS A 103 -4.51 -6.99 -10.19
CA LYS A 103 -4.21 -7.63 -11.47
C LYS A 103 -2.72 -7.97 -11.57
N PRO A 104 -2.32 -8.88 -12.47
CA PRO A 104 -0.91 -9.14 -12.74
C PRO A 104 -0.15 -7.86 -13.12
N GLY A 105 1.03 -7.68 -12.51
CA GLY A 105 1.86 -6.50 -12.70
C GLY A 105 1.59 -5.35 -11.74
N ASP A 106 0.55 -5.41 -10.91
CA ASP A 106 0.28 -4.46 -9.84
C ASP A 106 1.26 -4.61 -8.66
N PHE A 107 1.17 -3.68 -7.72
CA PHE A 107 1.99 -3.64 -6.51
C PHE A 107 1.11 -3.48 -5.28
N VAL A 108 1.51 -4.08 -4.16
CA VAL A 108 0.88 -3.85 -2.85
C VAL A 108 1.95 -3.40 -1.87
N ILE A 109 1.87 -2.15 -1.42
CA ILE A 109 2.71 -1.62 -0.34
C ILE A 109 1.91 -1.70 0.96
N MET A 110 2.46 -2.37 1.98
CA MET A 110 1.75 -2.61 3.23
C MET A 110 2.52 -2.14 4.45
N GLN A 111 1.81 -1.48 5.40
CA GLN A 111 2.34 -1.09 6.70
C GLN A 111 1.31 -1.34 7.79
N PHE A 112 1.62 -2.24 8.74
CA PHE A 112 0.84 -2.54 9.93
C PHE A 112 1.74 -2.69 11.15
N GLY A 113 1.16 -2.56 12.35
CA GLY A 113 1.87 -2.73 13.62
C GLY A 113 1.36 -1.86 14.74
N HIS A 114 0.96 -0.61 14.48
CA HIS A 114 0.54 0.35 15.50
C HIS A 114 -0.69 -0.10 16.31
N ASN A 115 -1.54 -0.95 15.73
CA ASN A 115 -2.78 -1.43 16.32
C ASN A 115 -2.75 -2.91 16.69
N ASP A 116 -1.72 -3.62 16.29
CA ASP A 116 -1.58 -5.07 16.44
C ASP A 116 -1.24 -5.48 17.88
N GLY A 117 -0.68 -4.58 18.69
CA GLY A 117 -0.36 -4.80 20.09
C GLY A 117 -1.54 -4.70 21.06
N GLY A 118 -2.75 -4.43 20.57
CA GLY A 118 -3.95 -4.33 21.42
C GLY A 118 -4.45 -5.69 21.95
N PRO A 119 -5.47 -5.67 22.81
CA PRO A 119 -6.13 -6.89 23.27
C PRO A 119 -6.72 -7.70 22.10
N LEU A 120 -6.73 -9.04 22.23
CA LEU A 120 -7.31 -9.93 21.23
C LEU A 120 -8.83 -9.85 21.19
N ALA A 121 -9.47 -9.67 22.37
CA ALA A 121 -10.92 -9.77 22.56
C ALA A 121 -11.42 -8.68 23.51
N ASP A 122 -11.29 -7.40 23.16
CA ASP A 122 -11.90 -6.31 23.92
C ASP A 122 -13.20 -5.82 23.25
N SER A 123 -14.10 -5.25 24.07
CA SER A 123 -15.40 -4.76 23.60
C SER A 123 -15.31 -3.49 22.77
N ALA A 124 -14.18 -2.78 22.81
CA ALA A 124 -13.99 -1.52 22.08
C ALA A 124 -13.48 -1.74 20.67
N ARG A 125 -12.49 -2.60 20.47
CA ARG A 125 -11.78 -2.72 19.19
C ARG A 125 -11.42 -4.13 18.76
N ALA A 126 -11.13 -5.06 19.68
CA ALA A 126 -10.76 -6.48 19.45
C ALA A 126 -9.79 -6.65 18.26
N ARG A 127 -8.71 -5.86 18.24
CA ARG A 127 -7.85 -5.73 17.06
C ARG A 127 -6.45 -6.31 17.20
N GLY A 128 -6.10 -6.77 18.40
CA GLY A 128 -4.77 -7.34 18.67
C GLY A 128 -4.48 -8.60 17.84
N THR A 129 -3.19 -8.85 17.64
CA THR A 129 -2.64 -10.09 17.09
C THR A 129 -1.83 -10.79 18.17
N ILE A 130 -1.60 -12.09 18.04
CA ILE A 130 -0.57 -12.76 18.84
C ILE A 130 0.78 -12.19 18.42
N LYS A 131 1.66 -11.95 19.42
CA LYS A 131 3.01 -11.44 19.18
C LYS A 131 3.87 -12.46 18.44
N GLY A 132 4.77 -11.98 17.57
CA GLY A 132 5.72 -12.83 16.86
C GLY A 132 5.32 -13.13 15.42
N ILE A 133 6.08 -14.03 14.82
CA ILE A 133 5.97 -14.39 13.40
C ILE A 133 5.66 -15.87 13.16
N GLY A 134 5.44 -16.67 14.20
CA GLY A 134 5.16 -18.09 14.11
C GLY A 134 3.74 -18.38 13.60
N SER A 135 3.30 -19.64 13.83
CA SER A 135 1.98 -20.15 13.44
C SER A 135 1.01 -20.26 14.62
N GLU A 136 1.39 -19.73 15.79
CA GLU A 136 0.59 -19.80 17.01
C GLU A 136 -0.78 -19.16 16.77
N SER A 137 -1.79 -19.79 17.37
CA SER A 137 -3.18 -19.34 17.27
C SER A 137 -3.90 -19.48 18.61
N GLN A 138 -4.97 -18.69 18.77
CA GLN A 138 -5.85 -18.72 19.94
C GLN A 138 -7.27 -18.53 19.51
N GLU A 139 -8.16 -19.39 19.98
CA GLU A 139 -9.59 -19.21 19.85
C GLU A 139 -10.10 -18.17 20.85
N ILE A 140 -10.90 -17.23 20.38
CA ILE A 140 -11.55 -16.21 21.19
C ILE A 140 -13.01 -16.04 20.77
N TYR A 141 -13.86 -15.53 21.68
CA TYR A 141 -15.09 -14.90 21.27
C TYR A 141 -14.80 -13.43 20.94
N ASN A 142 -15.04 -13.04 19.68
CA ASN A 142 -14.87 -11.65 19.26
C ASN A 142 -16.14 -10.84 19.57
N PRO A 143 -16.14 -9.91 20.54
CA PRO A 143 -17.34 -9.20 20.95
C PRO A 143 -17.81 -8.17 19.91
N ILE A 144 -16.93 -7.70 19.03
CA ILE A 144 -17.26 -6.77 17.94
C ILE A 144 -17.98 -7.52 16.81
N LEU A 145 -17.46 -8.68 16.41
CA LEU A 145 -18.03 -9.49 15.34
C LEU A 145 -19.13 -10.43 15.84
N LYS A 146 -19.31 -10.54 17.18
CA LYS A 146 -20.27 -11.42 17.85
C LYS A 146 -20.17 -12.88 17.41
N LYS A 147 -18.94 -13.39 17.29
CA LYS A 147 -18.68 -14.78 16.86
C LYS A 147 -17.36 -15.31 17.40
N GLN A 148 -17.20 -16.63 17.35
CA GLN A 148 -15.91 -17.29 17.57
C GLN A 148 -14.94 -16.90 16.43
N GLU A 149 -13.69 -16.65 16.80
CA GLU A 149 -12.62 -16.30 15.88
C GLU A 149 -11.31 -16.94 16.33
N VAL A 150 -10.55 -17.49 15.38
CA VAL A 150 -9.18 -17.92 15.62
C VAL A 150 -8.24 -16.75 15.27
N VAL A 151 -7.53 -16.28 16.28
CA VAL A 151 -6.53 -15.21 16.14
C VAL A 151 -5.14 -15.83 15.99
N TYR A 152 -4.38 -15.31 15.06
CA TYR A 152 -3.02 -15.73 14.74
C TYR A 152 -1.98 -14.67 15.08
N THR A 153 -0.71 -14.98 14.83
CA THR A 153 0.40 -14.04 14.99
C THR A 153 0.34 -12.90 13.98
N TYR A 154 1.01 -11.79 14.29
CA TYR A 154 1.26 -10.71 13.34
C TYR A 154 1.86 -11.24 12.03
N GLY A 155 2.89 -12.06 12.12
CA GLY A 155 3.55 -12.61 10.94
C GLY A 155 2.65 -13.49 10.09
N TYR A 156 1.70 -14.22 10.68
CA TYR A 156 0.71 -14.98 9.92
C TYR A 156 -0.14 -14.07 9.01
N TYR A 157 -0.64 -12.96 9.56
CA TYR A 157 -1.46 -12.03 8.79
C TYR A 157 -0.67 -11.34 7.68
N ILE A 158 0.59 -10.96 7.94
CA ILE A 158 1.45 -10.36 6.91
C ILE A 158 1.74 -11.35 5.79
N ARG A 159 2.08 -12.63 6.12
CA ARG A 159 2.27 -13.68 5.11
C ARG A 159 1.04 -13.91 4.25
N LYS A 160 -0.14 -13.80 4.83
CA LYS A 160 -1.39 -13.96 4.07
C LYS A 160 -1.59 -12.83 3.04
N PHE A 161 -1.24 -11.59 3.37
CA PHE A 161 -1.23 -10.51 2.37
C PHE A 161 -0.22 -10.81 1.24
N ILE A 162 0.98 -11.27 1.59
CA ILE A 162 2.03 -11.62 0.62
C ILE A 162 1.55 -12.72 -0.33
N ALA A 163 1.06 -13.83 0.22
CA ALA A 163 0.60 -14.99 -0.56
C ALA A 163 -0.50 -14.60 -1.55
N HIS A 164 -1.55 -13.95 -1.07
CA HIS A 164 -2.67 -13.51 -1.92
C HIS A 164 -2.24 -12.48 -2.98
N THR A 165 -1.29 -11.59 -2.65
CA THR A 165 -0.74 -10.63 -3.63
C THR A 165 -0.02 -11.37 -4.76
N ARG A 166 0.82 -12.35 -4.41
CA ARG A 166 1.54 -13.19 -5.38
C ARG A 166 0.62 -14.07 -6.23
N GLU A 167 -0.42 -14.63 -5.62
CA GLU A 167 -1.46 -15.39 -6.33
C GLU A 167 -2.16 -14.57 -7.42
N LYS A 168 -2.25 -13.25 -7.24
CA LYS A 168 -2.75 -12.31 -8.24
C LYS A 168 -1.71 -11.88 -9.29
N GLY A 169 -0.48 -12.40 -9.22
CA GLY A 169 0.61 -11.97 -10.09
C GLY A 169 1.13 -10.55 -9.80
N ALA A 170 0.84 -10.02 -8.62
CA ALA A 170 1.27 -8.71 -8.16
C ALA A 170 2.49 -8.81 -7.24
N THR A 171 3.18 -7.69 -7.05
CA THR A 171 4.41 -7.59 -6.27
C THR A 171 4.14 -7.02 -4.87
N PRO A 172 4.35 -7.78 -3.78
CA PRO A 172 4.23 -7.29 -2.41
C PRO A 172 5.51 -6.53 -1.99
N ILE A 173 5.33 -5.44 -1.23
CA ILE A 173 6.40 -4.65 -0.60
C ILE A 173 5.96 -4.38 0.84
N ILE A 174 6.82 -4.70 1.81
CA ILE A 174 6.55 -4.47 3.22
C ILE A 174 7.29 -3.22 3.70
N CYS A 175 6.58 -2.33 4.38
CA CYS A 175 7.17 -1.24 5.16
C CYS A 175 7.06 -1.57 6.65
N SER A 176 8.13 -1.34 7.42
CA SER A 176 8.01 -1.32 8.88
C SER A 176 7.15 -0.14 9.33
N PRO A 177 6.49 -0.22 10.52
CA PRO A 177 5.75 0.89 11.10
C PRO A 177 6.61 2.15 11.24
N ILE A 178 6.02 3.33 10.99
CA ILE A 178 6.71 4.60 11.30
C ILE A 178 6.96 4.73 12.81
N PRO A 179 7.99 5.48 13.26
CA PRO A 179 8.20 5.73 14.68
C PRO A 179 7.08 6.62 15.25
N ARG A 180 6.83 6.47 16.55
CA ARG A 180 6.02 7.42 17.32
C ARG A 180 6.87 8.62 17.74
N ASN A 181 6.22 9.72 18.12
CA ASN A 181 6.89 10.90 18.68
C ASN A 181 7.28 10.67 20.14
N ASP A 182 8.04 9.62 20.41
CA ASP A 182 8.52 9.25 21.74
C ASP A 182 10.02 9.47 21.81
N TRP A 183 10.46 10.27 22.80
CA TRP A 183 11.87 10.66 22.94
C TRP A 183 12.40 10.30 24.33
N ARG A 184 13.67 9.95 24.39
CA ARG A 184 14.41 9.74 25.62
C ARG A 184 15.81 10.33 25.49
N ASN A 185 16.13 11.28 26.37
CA ASN A 185 17.43 11.97 26.39
C ASN A 185 17.79 12.57 25.01
N GLY A 186 16.85 13.25 24.36
CA GLY A 186 17.03 13.89 23.06
C GLY A 186 17.15 12.92 21.87
N LYS A 187 16.90 11.62 22.09
CA LYS A 187 16.88 10.61 21.02
C LYS A 187 15.49 10.06 20.82
N ILE A 188 15.05 10.00 19.58
CA ILE A 188 13.78 9.35 19.26
C ILE A 188 13.87 7.85 19.52
N ILE A 189 12.81 7.31 20.10
CA ILE A 189 12.71 5.88 20.35
C ILE A 189 12.25 5.22 19.05
N ALA A 190 13.15 4.48 18.41
CA ALA A 190 12.79 3.54 17.36
C ALA A 190 11.79 2.51 17.94
N ASP A 191 11.06 1.82 17.10
CA ASP A 191 9.94 0.94 17.48
C ASP A 191 10.19 0.16 18.78
N SER A 192 9.40 0.48 19.82
CA SER A 192 9.42 -0.20 21.11
C SER A 192 8.58 -1.49 21.12
N SER A 193 7.83 -1.77 20.06
CA SER A 193 6.80 -2.82 20.02
C SER A 193 7.24 -4.11 19.32
N SER A 194 8.45 -4.18 18.80
CA SER A 194 9.01 -5.28 18.00
C SER A 194 8.33 -5.52 16.64
N TYR A 195 7.27 -4.80 16.27
CA TYR A 195 6.59 -4.99 14.98
C TYR A 195 7.48 -4.60 13.79
N THR A 196 8.38 -3.64 13.96
CA THR A 196 9.42 -3.30 12.97
C THR A 196 10.33 -4.49 12.70
N VAL A 197 10.80 -5.14 13.76
CA VAL A 197 11.66 -6.34 13.67
C VAL A 197 10.92 -7.49 13.02
N TRP A 198 9.68 -7.74 13.44
CA TRP A 198 8.86 -8.83 12.88
C TRP A 198 8.50 -8.60 11.41
N ALA A 199 8.23 -7.37 10.99
CA ALA A 199 8.00 -7.04 9.58
C ALA A 199 9.23 -7.42 8.73
N GLY A 200 10.43 -7.05 9.17
CA GLY A 200 11.68 -7.40 8.50
C GLY A 200 11.96 -8.91 8.50
N GLN A 201 11.67 -9.61 9.60
CA GLN A 201 11.84 -11.06 9.69
C GLN A 201 10.89 -11.80 8.72
N VAL A 202 9.62 -11.37 8.63
CA VAL A 202 8.67 -11.93 7.66
C VAL A 202 9.15 -11.65 6.24
N ALA A 203 9.56 -10.41 5.93
CA ALA A 203 10.04 -10.06 4.61
C ALA A 203 11.24 -10.91 4.18
N LYS A 204 12.18 -11.15 5.08
CA LYS A 204 13.35 -12.03 4.86
C LYS A 204 12.92 -13.47 4.64
N ALA A 205 12.06 -14.00 5.50
CA ALA A 205 11.60 -15.39 5.42
C ALA A 205 10.83 -15.67 4.12
N GLU A 206 10.02 -14.70 3.67
CA GLU A 206 9.22 -14.80 2.45
C GLU A 206 9.94 -14.29 1.19
N SER A 207 11.19 -13.83 1.30
CA SER A 207 11.94 -13.24 0.17
C SER A 207 11.13 -12.12 -0.52
N VAL A 208 10.65 -11.15 0.27
CA VAL A 208 9.85 -9.99 -0.17
C VAL A 208 10.66 -8.71 0.01
N MET A 209 10.48 -7.75 -0.88
CA MET A 209 11.06 -6.42 -0.75
C MET A 209 10.63 -5.77 0.58
N PHE A 210 11.60 -5.24 1.32
CA PHE A 210 11.40 -4.64 2.63
C PHE A 210 11.97 -3.23 2.69
N ILE A 211 11.15 -2.28 3.10
CA ILE A 211 11.56 -0.91 3.41
C ILE A 211 11.58 -0.78 4.93
N ASN A 212 12.78 -0.63 5.52
CA ASN A 212 12.91 -0.32 6.94
C ASN A 212 12.56 1.15 7.18
N LEU A 213 11.27 1.46 6.97
CA LEU A 213 10.75 2.83 7.02
C LEU A 213 10.95 3.47 8.39
N ASN A 214 10.90 2.68 9.47
CA ASN A 214 11.18 3.14 10.82
C ASN A 214 12.59 3.74 10.91
N GLU A 215 13.60 3.00 10.47
CA GLU A 215 15.00 3.43 10.51
C GLU A 215 15.25 4.70 9.69
N ILE A 216 14.70 4.74 8.47
CA ILE A 216 14.83 5.90 7.58
C ILE A 216 14.25 7.14 8.26
N ILE A 217 13.03 7.05 8.80
CA ILE A 217 12.37 8.18 9.46
C ILE A 217 13.08 8.58 10.76
N VAL A 218 13.52 7.60 11.56
CA VAL A 218 14.30 7.87 12.80
C VAL A 218 15.54 8.70 12.49
N LYS A 219 16.24 8.40 11.40
CA LYS A 219 17.40 9.19 10.96
C LYS A 219 17.00 10.65 10.70
N HIS A 220 15.98 10.89 9.88
CA HIS A 220 15.50 12.23 9.57
C HIS A 220 14.97 12.99 10.80
N TYR A 221 14.24 12.31 11.68
CA TYR A 221 13.75 12.94 12.91
C TYR A 221 14.90 13.30 13.86
N THR A 222 15.94 12.46 13.94
CA THR A 222 17.13 12.73 14.74
C THR A 222 17.89 13.96 14.22
N GLU A 223 18.02 14.09 12.89
CA GLU A 223 18.66 15.24 12.24
C GLU A 223 17.86 16.54 12.45
N LEU A 224 16.53 16.48 12.46
CA LEU A 224 15.67 17.63 12.73
C LEU A 224 15.66 18.07 14.20
N GLY A 225 15.86 17.14 15.11
CA GLY A 225 15.82 17.34 16.56
C GLY A 225 14.42 17.29 17.17
N GLU A 226 14.38 16.97 18.47
CA GLU A 226 13.14 16.71 19.22
C GLU A 226 12.12 17.84 19.14
N GLU A 227 12.56 19.08 19.39
CA GLU A 227 11.68 20.24 19.42
C GLU A 227 10.97 20.46 18.07
N LYS A 228 11.73 20.45 16.97
CA LYS A 228 11.18 20.67 15.64
C LYS A 228 10.23 19.52 15.25
N VAL A 229 10.58 18.28 15.53
CA VAL A 229 9.71 17.13 15.24
C VAL A 229 8.39 17.25 16.01
N ARG A 230 8.44 17.49 17.32
CA ARG A 230 7.24 17.63 18.17
C ARG A 230 6.32 18.76 17.73
N THR A 231 6.87 19.90 17.34
CA THR A 231 6.09 21.11 17.06
C THR A 231 5.58 21.21 15.62
N THR A 232 6.25 20.54 14.67
CA THR A 232 5.91 20.67 13.25
C THR A 232 5.39 19.38 12.60
N LEU A 233 5.91 18.21 13.00
CA LEU A 233 5.60 16.95 12.33
C LEU A 233 4.52 16.13 13.03
N PHE A 234 4.24 16.43 14.29
CA PHE A 234 3.16 15.81 15.05
C PHE A 234 2.17 16.85 15.56
N THR A 235 0.95 16.41 15.81
CA THR A 235 -0.03 17.23 16.50
C THR A 235 0.22 17.15 18.00
N ASN A 236 -0.30 18.12 18.76
CA ASN A 236 -0.31 18.06 20.23
C ASN A 236 -1.38 17.10 20.80
N LYS A 237 -2.12 16.40 19.94
CA LYS A 237 -3.22 15.51 20.33
C LYS A 237 -2.74 14.14 20.75
N ASP A 238 -1.75 13.60 20.07
CA ASP A 238 -1.16 12.30 20.39
C ASP A 238 0.26 12.15 19.78
N HIS A 239 0.95 11.11 20.19
CA HIS A 239 2.33 10.83 19.77
C HIS A 239 2.44 9.92 18.53
N THR A 240 1.30 9.56 17.91
CA THR A 240 1.26 8.56 16.82
C THR A 240 0.99 9.19 15.46
N HIS A 241 0.06 10.14 15.43
CA HIS A 241 -0.44 10.69 14.18
C HIS A 241 0.29 11.97 13.80
N THR A 242 0.71 12.05 12.55
CA THR A 242 1.47 13.17 12.01
C THR A 242 0.57 14.30 11.51
N THR A 243 1.15 15.50 11.44
CA THR A 243 0.61 16.63 10.66
C THR A 243 0.77 16.35 9.16
N GLU A 244 0.27 17.25 8.33
CA GLU A 244 0.52 17.21 6.89
C GLU A 244 2.01 17.22 6.56
N ALA A 245 2.80 18.07 7.22
CA ALA A 245 4.25 18.14 7.05
C ALA A 245 4.94 16.82 7.43
N GLY A 246 4.54 16.21 8.55
CA GLY A 246 5.06 14.91 8.96
C GLY A 246 4.70 13.79 8.00
N ALA A 247 3.48 13.77 7.48
CA ALA A 247 3.06 12.77 6.50
C ALA A 247 3.78 12.93 5.14
N LYS A 248 4.04 14.17 4.70
CA LYS A 248 4.86 14.45 3.49
C LYS A 248 6.28 13.95 3.66
N LEU A 249 6.91 14.22 4.80
CA LEU A 249 8.25 13.70 5.10
C LEU A 249 8.26 12.17 5.12
N ASN A 250 7.28 11.54 5.77
CA ASN A 250 7.19 10.08 5.80
C ASN A 250 6.97 9.47 4.40
N ALA A 251 6.19 10.13 3.53
CA ALA A 251 6.05 9.70 2.13
C ALA A 251 7.37 9.79 1.37
N ALA A 252 8.15 10.88 1.57
CA ALA A 252 9.49 11.01 0.99
C ALA A 252 10.43 9.90 1.47
N CYS A 253 10.35 9.52 2.75
CA CYS A 253 11.10 8.38 3.30
C CYS A 253 10.71 7.03 2.68
N VAL A 254 9.43 6.83 2.33
CA VAL A 254 9.01 5.65 1.56
C VAL A 254 9.68 5.62 0.19
N ILE A 255 9.76 6.77 -0.48
CA ILE A 255 10.44 6.88 -1.78
C ILE A 255 11.97 6.66 -1.65
N GLU A 256 12.59 7.19 -0.61
CA GLU A 256 14.00 6.89 -0.29
C GLU A 256 14.20 5.38 -0.15
N GLY A 257 13.32 4.71 0.58
CA GLY A 257 13.33 3.26 0.73
C GLY A 257 13.13 2.52 -0.59
N ILE A 258 12.18 2.94 -1.45
CA ILE A 258 11.96 2.33 -2.77
C ILE A 258 13.22 2.46 -3.64
N LYS A 259 13.87 3.63 -3.65
CA LYS A 259 15.12 3.86 -4.41
C LYS A 259 16.27 2.98 -3.92
N ALA A 260 16.33 2.70 -2.62
CA ALA A 260 17.36 1.85 -2.02
C ALA A 260 17.16 0.36 -2.30
N LEU A 261 15.95 -0.06 -2.68
CA LEU A 261 15.68 -1.47 -3.02
C LEU A 261 16.34 -1.84 -4.33
N LYS A 262 17.20 -2.87 -4.29
CA LYS A 262 17.83 -3.42 -5.50
C LYS A 262 16.74 -3.97 -6.44
N ASP A 263 16.85 -3.62 -7.72
CA ASP A 263 15.98 -4.11 -8.79
C ASP A 263 14.47 -3.90 -8.56
N CYS A 264 14.10 -2.86 -7.77
CA CYS A 264 12.71 -2.56 -7.53
C CYS A 264 12.01 -2.04 -8.80
N PRO A 265 10.99 -2.75 -9.30
CA PRO A 265 10.30 -2.36 -10.54
C PRO A 265 9.58 -1.00 -10.45
N LEU A 266 9.32 -0.48 -9.24
CA LEU A 266 8.69 0.84 -9.06
C LEU A 266 9.61 2.00 -9.45
N ASN A 267 10.94 1.81 -9.41
CA ASN A 267 11.90 2.87 -9.71
C ASN A 267 11.68 3.52 -11.09
N LYS A 268 11.25 2.74 -12.09
CA LYS A 268 10.99 3.23 -13.46
C LYS A 268 9.76 4.16 -13.58
N TYR A 269 8.94 4.24 -12.54
CA TYR A 269 7.75 5.07 -12.49
C TYR A 269 7.91 6.31 -11.61
N LEU A 270 9.03 6.45 -10.90
CA LEU A 270 9.32 7.63 -10.09
C LEU A 270 9.56 8.86 -10.97
N LEU A 271 9.07 10.01 -10.52
CA LEU A 271 9.43 11.30 -11.12
C LEU A 271 10.93 11.60 -10.90
N PRO A 272 11.59 12.33 -11.81
CA PRO A 272 13.03 12.61 -11.70
C PRO A 272 13.46 13.24 -10.37
N ALA A 273 12.65 14.15 -9.82
CA ALA A 273 12.91 14.85 -8.56
C ALA A 273 12.31 14.13 -7.32
N ALA A 274 11.78 12.90 -7.48
CA ALA A 274 11.16 12.19 -6.39
C ALA A 274 12.16 11.92 -5.25
N GLY A 275 11.79 12.29 -4.02
CA GLY A 275 12.56 11.98 -2.80
C GLY A 275 13.75 12.91 -2.51
N GLU A 276 13.85 14.09 -3.12
CA GLU A 276 14.74 15.15 -2.63
C GLU A 276 14.11 15.80 -1.38
N ILE A 277 14.48 15.30 -0.20
CA ILE A 277 14.05 15.85 1.08
C ILE A 277 14.87 17.11 1.33
N GLY A 278 14.22 18.28 1.39
CA GLY A 278 14.82 19.52 1.91
C GLY A 278 15.40 20.50 0.90
N LYS A 279 15.14 20.37 -0.40
CA LYS A 279 15.56 21.39 -1.40
C LYS A 279 14.40 22.28 -1.85
N LYS A 280 13.66 22.88 -0.91
CA LYS A 280 12.79 24.06 -1.16
C LYS A 280 12.82 24.96 0.03
#